data_336284187dd38f425a770b1a97edbe03
#
_entry.id   336284187dd38f425a770b1a97edbe03
#
_cell.length_a   1.000
_cell.length_b   1.000
_cell.length_c   1.000
_cell.angle_alpha   90.00
_cell.angle_beta   90.00
_cell.angle_gamma   90.00
#
_symmetry.space_group_name_H-M   'P 1'
#
loop_
_entity.id
_entity.type
_entity.pdbx_description
1 polymer ?
#
loop_
_entity_poly.entity_id
_entity_poly.type
_entity_poly.pdbx_seq_one_letter_code
_entity_poly.pdbx_strand_id
1 'polypeptide(L)'
;MAQILLAEDDKATRDLVKRALESDGHTVTVTQDGSEALEQVKEGGLKFDLLVSDVEMPMVDGVALAERAFPLQPGIRVLLMSGFAEQLDRAKELSGPHVAVISKPFTLDQVRESVRKLLA
;
A
#
# COMPACT_ATOMS: atom_id res chain seq x y z
N MET A 1 -7.26 12.53 8.52
CA MET A 1 -7.96 11.55 7.67
C MET A 1 -7.33 11.51 6.30
N ALA A 2 -6.91 10.35 5.88
CA ALA A 2 -6.21 10.19 4.62
C ALA A 2 -7.05 9.38 3.62
N GLN A 3 -6.79 9.60 2.33
CA GLN A 3 -7.30 8.77 1.25
C GLN A 3 -6.26 7.69 0.98
N ILE A 4 -6.60 6.44 1.22
CA ILE A 4 -5.70 5.30 1.11
C ILE A 4 -6.17 4.37 -0.01
N LEU A 5 -5.22 4.00 -0.88
CA LEU A 5 -5.43 2.95 -1.87
C LEU A 5 -4.81 1.67 -1.34
N LEU A 6 -5.61 0.63 -1.20
CA LEU A 6 -5.16 -0.68 -0.71
C LEU A 6 -5.18 -1.69 -1.85
N ALA A 7 -4.04 -2.29 -2.13
CA ALA A 7 -3.90 -3.33 -3.13
C ALA A 7 -3.46 -4.62 -2.46
N GLU A 8 -4.32 -5.61 -2.42
CA GLU A 8 -4.09 -6.90 -1.78
C GLU A 8 -4.96 -7.97 -2.44
N ASP A 9 -4.35 -9.05 -2.92
CA ASP A 9 -5.06 -10.12 -3.60
C ASP A 9 -5.70 -11.13 -2.64
N ASP A 10 -5.21 -11.25 -1.41
CA ASP A 10 -5.83 -12.12 -0.41
C ASP A 10 -7.00 -11.42 0.28
N LYS A 11 -8.19 -11.97 0.11
CA LYS A 11 -9.42 -11.35 0.61
C LYS A 11 -9.40 -11.16 2.13
N ALA A 12 -8.94 -12.15 2.88
CA ALA A 12 -8.94 -12.07 4.35
C ALA A 12 -8.01 -10.97 4.83
N THR A 13 -6.80 -10.90 4.29
CA THR A 13 -5.83 -9.85 4.63
C THR A 13 -6.36 -8.48 4.22
N ARG A 14 -6.93 -8.40 3.02
CA ARG A 14 -7.50 -7.14 2.50
C ARG A 14 -8.58 -6.60 3.43
N ASP A 15 -9.52 -7.45 3.85
CA ASP A 15 -10.61 -7.05 4.73
C ASP A 15 -10.11 -6.62 6.11
N LEU A 16 -9.13 -7.32 6.66
CA LEU A 16 -8.55 -6.97 7.96
C LEU A 16 -7.83 -5.63 7.92
N VAL A 17 -6.99 -5.42 6.91
CA VAL A 17 -6.25 -4.17 6.77
C VAL A 17 -7.21 -3.00 6.53
N LYS A 18 -8.20 -3.20 5.68
CA LYS A 18 -9.23 -2.19 5.44
C LYS A 18 -9.91 -1.74 6.73
N ARG A 19 -10.35 -2.71 7.55
CA ARG A 19 -11.02 -2.41 8.83
C ARG A 19 -10.12 -1.65 9.78
N ALA A 20 -8.86 -2.05 9.86
CA ALA A 20 -7.90 -1.39 10.75
C ALA A 20 -7.72 0.07 10.35
N LEU A 21 -7.57 0.35 9.06
CA LEU A 21 -7.37 1.71 8.57
C LEU A 21 -8.64 2.56 8.68
N GLU A 22 -9.78 1.98 8.39
CA GLU A 22 -11.07 2.69 8.56
C GLU A 22 -11.35 3.02 10.02
N SER A 23 -10.96 2.15 10.95
CA SER A 23 -11.13 2.41 12.37
C SER A 23 -10.26 3.57 12.87
N ASP A 24 -9.16 3.87 12.18
CA ASP A 24 -8.33 5.05 12.44
C ASP A 24 -8.83 6.31 11.71
N GLY A 25 -9.96 6.24 11.06
CA GLY A 25 -10.61 7.39 10.42
C GLY A 25 -10.23 7.63 8.97
N HIS A 26 -9.52 6.71 8.34
CA HIS A 26 -9.13 6.85 6.94
C HIS A 26 -10.22 6.36 5.99
N THR A 27 -10.24 6.91 4.79
CA THR A 27 -11.07 6.42 3.70
C THR A 27 -10.23 5.49 2.84
N VAL A 28 -10.69 4.25 2.66
CA VAL A 28 -9.93 3.20 1.97
C VAL A 28 -10.63 2.78 0.70
N THR A 29 -9.91 2.86 -0.42
CA THR A 29 -10.33 2.29 -1.70
C THR A 29 -9.61 0.97 -1.85
N VAL A 30 -10.35 -0.14 -1.96
CA VAL A 30 -9.75 -1.48 -2.07
C VAL A 30 -9.65 -1.92 -3.51
N THR A 31 -8.54 -2.60 -3.83
CA THR A 31 -8.32 -3.23 -5.12
C THR A 31 -7.75 -4.62 -4.89
N GLN A 32 -7.93 -5.51 -5.87
CA GLN A 32 -7.59 -6.92 -5.72
C GLN A 32 -6.24 -7.29 -6.33
N ASP A 33 -5.72 -6.43 -7.20
CA ASP A 33 -4.44 -6.66 -7.86
C ASP A 33 -3.78 -5.33 -8.25
N GLY A 34 -2.54 -5.42 -8.71
CA GLY A 34 -1.77 -4.23 -9.06
C GLY A 34 -2.28 -3.49 -10.29
N SER A 35 -2.89 -4.21 -11.23
CA SER A 35 -3.46 -3.59 -12.44
C SER A 35 -4.65 -2.71 -12.09
N GLU A 36 -5.56 -3.22 -11.26
CA GLU A 36 -6.72 -2.47 -10.79
C GLU A 36 -6.29 -1.25 -9.97
N ALA A 37 -5.30 -1.42 -9.11
CA ALA A 37 -4.75 -0.32 -8.32
C ALA A 37 -4.13 0.76 -9.21
N LEU A 38 -3.38 0.36 -10.22
CA LEU A 38 -2.77 1.31 -11.14
C LEU A 38 -3.81 2.13 -11.90
N GLU A 39 -4.92 1.51 -12.30
CA GLU A 39 -6.03 2.23 -12.91
C GLU A 39 -6.62 3.29 -11.98
N GLN A 40 -6.76 2.97 -10.70
CA GLN A 40 -7.25 3.94 -9.71
C GLN A 40 -6.32 5.15 -9.59
N VAL A 41 -5.01 4.92 -9.63
CA VAL A 41 -4.02 6.00 -9.58
C VAL A 41 -4.10 6.89 -10.82
N LYS A 42 -4.30 6.28 -11.99
CA LYS A 42 -4.31 6.99 -13.28
C LYS A 42 -5.63 7.71 -13.55
N GLU A 43 -6.75 7.02 -13.33
CA GLU A 43 -8.05 7.41 -13.89
C GLU A 43 -9.14 7.59 -12.83
N GLY A 44 -8.88 7.23 -11.58
CA GLY A 44 -9.91 7.24 -10.54
C GLY A 44 -10.38 8.62 -10.09
N GLY A 45 -9.73 9.69 -10.49
CA GLY A 45 -10.10 11.04 -10.09
C GLY A 45 -9.81 11.37 -8.63
N LEU A 46 -9.39 10.39 -7.83
CA LEU A 46 -9.02 10.60 -6.44
C LEU A 46 -7.52 10.80 -6.30
N LYS A 47 -7.17 11.72 -5.43
CA LYS A 47 -5.79 11.89 -5.02
C LYS A 47 -5.57 11.06 -3.76
N PHE A 48 -4.66 10.12 -3.81
CA PHE A 48 -4.33 9.28 -2.68
C PHE A 48 -3.16 9.85 -1.89
N ASP A 49 -3.27 9.77 -0.58
CA ASP A 49 -2.20 10.18 0.33
C ASP A 49 -1.23 9.03 0.57
N LEU A 50 -1.75 7.79 0.52
CA LEU A 50 -0.99 6.59 0.84
C LEU A 50 -1.44 5.43 -0.03
N LEU A 51 -0.46 4.67 -0.52
CA LEU A 51 -0.66 3.36 -1.12
C LEU A 51 -0.21 2.30 -0.12
N VAL A 52 -1.08 1.35 0.21
CA VAL A 52 -0.75 0.16 1.00
C VAL A 52 -0.87 -1.02 0.06
N SER A 53 0.22 -1.71 -0.19
CA SER A 53 0.25 -2.78 -1.20
C SER A 53 1.08 -3.97 -0.77
N ASP A 54 0.58 -5.16 -1.10
CA ASP A 54 1.41 -6.35 -1.08
C ASP A 54 2.49 -6.22 -2.15
N VAL A 55 3.68 -6.74 -1.88
CA VAL A 55 4.77 -6.76 -2.87
C VAL A 55 4.41 -7.72 -3.99
N GLU A 56 3.99 -8.94 -3.64
CA GLU A 56 3.68 -9.96 -4.64
C GLU A 56 2.18 -9.99 -4.95
N MET A 57 1.83 -9.65 -6.18
CA MET A 57 0.47 -9.68 -6.70
C MET A 57 0.50 -10.05 -8.17
N PRO A 58 -0.61 -10.64 -8.69
CA PRO A 58 -0.74 -10.87 -10.13
C PRO A 58 -0.71 -9.56 -10.93
N MET A 59 -0.27 -9.62 -12.15
CA MET A 59 -0.25 -8.54 -13.13
C MET A 59 0.84 -7.50 -12.87
N VAL A 60 0.65 -6.64 -11.89
CA VAL A 60 1.61 -5.61 -11.51
C VAL A 60 1.91 -5.79 -10.03
N ASP A 61 3.16 -6.07 -9.68
CA ASP A 61 3.53 -6.23 -8.28
C ASP A 61 3.60 -4.88 -7.55
N GLY A 62 3.70 -4.94 -6.22
CA GLY A 62 3.64 -3.74 -5.39
C GLY A 62 4.81 -2.78 -5.62
N VAL A 63 5.99 -3.28 -5.94
CA VAL A 63 7.17 -2.43 -6.23
C VAL A 63 6.95 -1.67 -7.53
N ALA A 64 6.52 -2.38 -8.58
CA ALA A 64 6.23 -1.76 -9.87
C ALA A 64 5.07 -0.76 -9.76
N LEU A 65 4.05 -1.10 -8.98
CA LEU A 65 2.91 -0.21 -8.73
C LEU A 65 3.38 1.09 -8.07
N ALA A 66 4.21 1.01 -7.04
CA ALA A 66 4.74 2.18 -6.35
C ALA A 66 5.58 3.05 -7.30
N GLU A 67 6.45 2.43 -8.08
CA GLU A 67 7.29 3.15 -9.04
C GLU A 67 6.45 3.92 -10.06
N ARG A 68 5.34 3.35 -10.49
CA ARG A 68 4.43 4.01 -11.45
C ARG A 68 3.55 5.06 -10.79
N ALA A 69 3.24 4.89 -9.50
CA ALA A 69 2.40 5.84 -8.77
C ALA A 69 3.10 7.16 -8.48
N PHE A 70 4.39 7.12 -8.18
CA PHE A 70 5.14 8.33 -7.80
C PHE A 70 5.03 9.47 -8.83
N PRO A 71 5.27 9.25 -10.12
CA PRO A 71 5.14 10.35 -11.09
C PRO A 71 3.70 10.79 -11.33
N LEU A 72 2.73 9.89 -11.14
CA LEU A 72 1.32 10.20 -11.35
C LEU A 72 0.70 10.95 -10.18
N GLN A 73 1.15 10.65 -8.97
CA GLN A 73 0.68 11.31 -7.75
C GLN A 73 1.88 11.70 -6.89
N PRO A 74 2.55 12.81 -7.22
CA PRO A 74 3.69 13.28 -6.45
C PRO A 74 3.31 13.52 -4.99
N GLY A 75 4.13 13.04 -4.08
CA GLY A 75 3.86 13.14 -2.66
C GLY A 75 3.11 11.94 -2.07
N ILE A 76 2.68 11.00 -2.88
CA ILE A 76 2.08 9.77 -2.35
C ILE A 76 3.12 9.01 -1.51
N ARG A 77 2.67 8.49 -0.38
CA ARG A 77 3.50 7.65 0.47
C ARG A 77 3.11 6.19 0.24
N VAL A 78 4.03 5.28 0.53
CA VAL A 78 3.85 3.86 0.23
C VAL A 78 4.21 3.00 1.43
N LEU A 79 3.32 2.08 1.77
CA LEU A 79 3.58 1.00 2.72
C LEU A 79 3.52 -0.32 1.94
N LEU A 80 4.63 -1.04 1.90
CA LEU A 80 4.71 -2.33 1.24
C LEU A 80 4.67 -3.46 2.26
N MET A 81 3.93 -4.51 1.94
CA MET A 81 3.77 -5.70 2.77
C MET A 81 4.47 -6.87 2.10
N SER A 82 5.46 -7.44 2.77
CA SER A 82 6.36 -8.44 2.20
C SER A 82 6.21 -9.79 2.90
N GLY A 83 6.06 -10.88 2.13
CA GLY A 83 5.93 -12.22 2.66
C GLY A 83 7.23 -13.01 2.75
N PHE A 84 8.19 -12.72 1.89
CA PHE A 84 9.45 -13.47 1.79
C PHE A 84 10.64 -12.52 1.75
N ALA A 85 11.82 -13.04 2.12
CA ALA A 85 13.06 -12.27 2.16
C ALA A 85 13.38 -11.59 0.83
N GLU A 86 13.16 -12.28 -0.28
CA GLU A 86 13.42 -11.75 -1.62
C GLU A 86 12.53 -10.56 -1.94
N GLN A 87 11.26 -10.62 -1.54
CA GLN A 87 10.32 -9.51 -1.70
C GLN A 87 10.74 -8.33 -0.83
N LEU A 88 11.20 -8.62 0.38
CA LEU A 88 11.68 -7.58 1.29
C LEU A 88 12.87 -6.83 0.70
N ASP A 89 13.81 -7.55 0.10
CA ASP A 89 14.98 -6.95 -0.53
C ASP A 89 14.58 -6.06 -1.70
N ARG A 90 13.65 -6.50 -2.53
CA ARG A 90 13.12 -5.69 -3.64
C ARG A 90 12.43 -4.43 -3.13
N ALA A 91 11.63 -4.58 -2.08
CA ALA A 91 10.91 -3.45 -1.50
C ALA A 91 11.86 -2.41 -0.91
N LYS A 92 12.96 -2.85 -0.30
CA LYS A 92 13.96 -1.96 0.27
C LYS A 92 14.69 -1.11 -0.77
N GLU A 93 14.74 -1.55 -2.02
CA GLU A 93 15.31 -0.76 -3.10
C GLU A 93 14.54 0.54 -3.35
N LEU A 94 13.26 0.56 -3.02
CA LEU A 94 12.43 1.77 -3.09
C LEU A 94 12.53 2.64 -1.84
N SER A 95 13.24 2.17 -0.82
CA SER A 95 13.22 2.83 0.48
C SER A 95 13.65 4.30 0.41
N GLY A 96 12.97 5.11 1.20
CA GLY A 96 13.20 6.54 1.30
C GLY A 96 12.24 7.07 2.36
N PRO A 97 12.18 8.39 2.55
CA PRO A 97 11.34 8.96 3.61
C PRO A 97 9.84 8.74 3.41
N HIS A 98 9.43 8.38 2.20
CA HIS A 98 8.02 8.18 1.87
C HIS A 98 7.63 6.71 1.68
N VAL A 99 8.55 5.79 1.91
CA VAL A 99 8.32 4.35 1.73
C VAL A 99 8.69 3.62 3.00
N ALA A 100 7.76 2.77 3.47
CA ALA A 100 8.03 1.85 4.57
C ALA A 100 7.67 0.43 4.14
N VAL A 101 8.26 -0.54 4.80
CA VAL A 101 8.03 -1.96 4.51
C VAL A 101 7.75 -2.68 5.81
N ILE A 102 6.70 -3.52 5.82
CA ILE A 102 6.44 -4.43 6.94
C ILE A 102 6.45 -5.87 6.44
N SER A 103 6.88 -6.79 7.29
CA SER A 103 6.96 -8.21 6.96
C SER A 103 5.71 -8.96 7.42
N LYS A 104 5.26 -9.90 6.60
CA LYS A 104 4.21 -10.85 7.00
C LYS A 104 4.85 -11.99 7.80
N PRO A 105 4.21 -12.50 8.85
CA PRO A 105 2.94 -12.02 9.38
C PRO A 105 3.11 -10.72 10.19
N PHE A 106 2.12 -9.85 10.11
CA PHE A 106 2.12 -8.61 10.88
C PHE A 106 0.85 -8.52 11.73
N THR A 107 0.90 -7.67 12.74
CA THR A 107 -0.29 -7.34 13.53
C THR A 107 -0.98 -6.11 12.94
N LEU A 108 -2.25 -5.92 13.26
CA LEU A 108 -2.97 -4.73 12.84
C LEU A 108 -2.38 -3.46 13.46
N ASP A 109 -1.85 -3.58 14.68
CA ASP A 109 -1.16 -2.44 15.32
C ASP A 109 0.10 -2.04 14.58
N GLN A 110 0.84 -3.00 14.03
CA GLN A 110 2.01 -2.71 13.20
C GLN A 110 1.62 -1.94 11.93
N VAL A 111 0.52 -2.34 11.30
CA VAL A 111 -0.01 -1.63 10.13
C VAL A 111 -0.40 -0.20 10.50
N ARG A 112 -1.19 -0.04 11.55
CA ARG A 112 -1.63 1.27 12.01
C ARG A 112 -0.47 2.20 12.34
N GLU A 113 0.51 1.68 13.08
CA GLU A 113 1.67 2.47 13.46
C GLU A 113 2.50 2.90 12.26
N SER A 114 2.74 1.99 11.31
CA SER A 114 3.46 2.31 10.08
C SER A 114 2.75 3.40 9.27
N VAL A 115 1.43 3.31 9.17
CA VAL A 115 0.61 4.30 8.48
C VAL A 115 0.68 5.66 9.18
N ARG A 116 0.57 5.67 10.50
CA ARG A 116 0.69 6.93 11.27
C ARG A 116 2.03 7.62 11.04
N LYS A 117 3.10 6.86 11.04
CA LYS A 117 4.44 7.41 10.81
C LYS A 117 4.60 7.96 9.42
N LEU A 118 4.09 7.26 8.41
CA LEU A 118 4.16 7.72 7.02
C LEU A 118 3.35 9.00 6.79
N LEU A 119 2.23 9.15 7.45
CA LEU A 119 1.33 10.28 7.29
C LEU A 119 1.66 11.46 8.21
N ALA A 120 2.56 11.27 9.15
CA ALA A 120 2.92 12.33 10.11
C ALA A 120 3.66 13.51 9.48
#